data_a5b8f6649b29700182f0c63470179e3a
#
_entry.id   a5b8f6649b29700182f0c63470179e3a
#
_cell.length_a   1.000
_cell.length_b   1.000
_cell.length_c   1.000
_cell.angle_alpha   90.00
_cell.angle_beta   90.00
_cell.angle_gamma   90.00
#
_symmetry.space_group_name_H-M   'P 1'
#
loop_
_entity.id
_entity.type
_entity.pdbx_description
1 polymer ?
#
loop_
_entity_poly.entity_id
_entity_poly.type
_entity_poly.pdbx_seq_one_letter_code
_entity_poly.pdbx_strand_id
1 'polypeptide(L)'
;MSSDLTRFLKAQEYDYPQALREIQAGRKRSHWMWYIFPQIQGLGFSSTAQYYAIRDLDEAKDYLAHPVLGARLKEISSALLELDGLSAHEIFGFPDDLKLRSCMTLFRMADLDCDIFEKVLDKYYDGIPDSRTVDIVRRA
;
A
#
# COMPACT_ATOMS: atom_id res chain seq x y z
N MET A 1 -21.07 4.92 8.06
CA MET A 1 -20.79 3.55 8.51
C MET A 1 -19.33 3.22 8.26
N SER A 2 -18.70 2.59 9.24
CA SER A 2 -17.33 2.14 9.05
C SER A 2 -17.28 0.94 8.09
N SER A 3 -16.19 0.82 7.38
CA SER A 3 -15.96 -0.27 6.44
C SER A 3 -15.64 -1.56 7.17
N ASP A 4 -16.01 -2.68 6.56
CA ASP A 4 -15.60 -4.00 7.06
C ASP A 4 -14.19 -4.30 6.55
N LEU A 5 -13.22 -4.24 7.44
CA LEU A 5 -11.80 -4.43 7.14
C LEU A 5 -11.28 -5.79 7.60
N THR A 6 -12.19 -6.72 7.95
CA THR A 6 -11.82 -8.03 8.50
C THR A 6 -10.92 -8.83 7.56
N ARG A 7 -11.13 -8.73 6.24
CA ARG A 7 -10.32 -9.46 5.27
C ARG A 7 -8.82 -9.11 5.38
N PHE A 8 -8.53 -7.84 5.64
CA PHE A 8 -7.14 -7.40 5.82
C PHE A 8 -6.56 -7.90 7.13
N LEU A 9 -7.34 -7.83 8.22
CA LEU A 9 -6.88 -8.28 9.53
C LEU A 9 -6.55 -9.77 9.51
N LYS A 10 -7.40 -10.59 8.90
CA LYS A 10 -7.17 -12.03 8.79
C LYS A 10 -5.94 -12.34 7.95
N ALA A 11 -5.80 -11.71 6.79
CA ALA A 11 -4.66 -11.96 5.91
C ALA A 11 -3.35 -11.53 6.54
N GLN A 12 -3.35 -10.43 7.28
CA GLN A 12 -2.15 -9.87 7.88
C GLN A 12 -1.72 -10.57 9.18
N GLU A 13 -2.61 -11.34 9.80
CA GLU A 13 -2.35 -11.93 11.11
C GLU A 13 -1.02 -12.68 11.16
N TYR A 14 -0.74 -13.50 10.15
CA TYR A 14 0.50 -14.28 10.07
C TYR A 14 1.53 -13.65 9.13
N ASP A 15 1.08 -12.97 8.09
CA ASP A 15 1.95 -12.53 7.00
C ASP A 15 2.60 -11.18 7.26
N TYR A 16 2.02 -10.33 8.10
CA TYR A 16 2.58 -9.00 8.31
C TYR A 16 3.99 -9.03 8.92
N PRO A 17 4.27 -9.81 9.98
CA PRO A 17 5.63 -9.85 10.53
C PRO A 17 6.67 -10.30 9.50
N GLN A 18 6.31 -11.26 8.64
CA GLN A 18 7.21 -11.71 7.58
C GLN A 18 7.40 -10.63 6.52
N ALA A 19 6.32 -9.96 6.11
CA ALA A 19 6.41 -8.87 5.13
C ALA A 19 7.32 -7.77 5.64
N LEU A 20 7.17 -7.37 6.90
CA LEU A 20 8.02 -6.34 7.50
C LEU A 20 9.49 -6.75 7.50
N ARG A 21 9.79 -8.00 7.86
CA ARG A 21 11.16 -8.51 7.85
C ARG A 21 11.75 -8.50 6.44
N GLU A 22 10.95 -8.88 5.42
CA GLU A 22 11.40 -8.87 4.03
C GLU A 22 11.71 -7.46 3.54
N ILE A 23 10.86 -6.49 3.88
CA ILE A 23 11.09 -5.08 3.51
C ILE A 23 12.33 -4.56 4.24
N GLN A 24 12.48 -4.82 5.53
CA GLN A 24 13.67 -4.41 6.28
C GLN A 24 14.95 -5.00 5.70
N ALA A 25 14.87 -6.21 5.14
CA ALA A 25 15.99 -6.84 4.46
C ALA A 25 16.21 -6.33 3.03
N GLY A 26 15.32 -5.47 2.54
CA GLY A 26 15.45 -4.84 1.22
C GLY A 26 14.97 -5.70 0.06
N ARG A 27 14.24 -6.78 0.30
CA ARG A 27 13.78 -7.65 -0.78
C ARG A 27 12.54 -8.46 -0.40
N LYS A 28 11.46 -8.24 -1.17
CA LYS A 28 10.23 -9.03 -1.06
C LYS A 28 10.47 -10.44 -1.59
N ARG A 29 10.08 -11.45 -0.81
CA ARG A 29 10.26 -12.87 -1.18
C ARG A 29 8.97 -13.66 -1.24
N SER A 30 7.90 -13.19 -0.57
CA SER A 30 6.63 -13.93 -0.42
C SER A 30 5.49 -13.18 -1.10
N HIS A 31 4.30 -13.81 -1.15
CA HIS A 31 3.15 -13.31 -1.91
C HIS A 31 2.13 -12.66 -0.99
N TRP A 32 2.38 -11.39 -0.61
CA TRP A 32 1.52 -10.67 0.33
C TRP A 32 1.10 -9.29 -0.14
N MET A 33 1.43 -8.91 -1.37
CA MET A 33 1.26 -7.53 -1.85
C MET A 33 -0.18 -7.02 -1.77
N TRP A 34 -1.15 -7.86 -2.10
CA TRP A 34 -2.56 -7.46 -2.19
C TRP A 34 -3.12 -6.89 -0.88
N TYR A 35 -2.71 -7.41 0.27
CA TYR A 35 -3.28 -7.03 1.57
C TYR A 35 -2.29 -6.32 2.50
N ILE A 36 -1.03 -6.24 2.14
CA ILE A 36 -0.04 -5.46 2.90
C ILE A 36 0.05 -4.03 2.34
N PHE A 37 0.01 -3.88 1.01
CA PHE A 37 -0.02 -2.59 0.32
C PHE A 37 -1.24 -2.55 -0.60
N PRO A 38 -2.46 -2.43 -0.03
CA PRO A 38 -3.67 -2.52 -0.85
C PRO A 38 -3.84 -1.34 -1.79
N GLN A 39 -4.50 -1.58 -2.92
CA GLN A 39 -4.74 -0.62 -3.98
C GLN A 39 -6.23 -0.32 -4.10
N ILE A 40 -6.55 0.77 -4.79
CA ILE A 40 -7.95 1.12 -5.11
C ILE A 40 -8.55 0.09 -6.06
N GLN A 41 -9.84 -0.15 -5.92
CA GLN A 41 -10.61 -1.01 -6.83
C GLN A 41 -10.55 -0.47 -8.26
N GLY A 42 -10.42 -1.37 -9.23
CA GLY A 42 -10.39 -1.02 -10.65
C GLY A 42 -9.03 -1.13 -11.31
N LEU A 43 -7.97 -1.39 -10.54
CA LEU A 43 -6.62 -1.55 -11.10
C LEU A 43 -6.29 -2.99 -11.43
N GLY A 44 -6.66 -3.93 -10.55
CA GLY A 44 -6.39 -5.34 -10.72
C GLY A 44 -7.64 -6.12 -11.10
N PHE A 45 -7.48 -7.20 -11.87
CA PHE A 45 -8.61 -7.96 -12.39
C PHE A 45 -8.69 -9.39 -11.87
N SER A 46 -7.64 -9.91 -11.23
CA SER A 46 -7.70 -11.25 -10.63
C SER A 46 -8.68 -11.26 -9.46
N SER A 47 -9.19 -12.45 -9.11
CA SER A 47 -10.09 -12.57 -7.97
C SER A 47 -9.44 -12.12 -6.67
N THR A 48 -8.15 -12.40 -6.48
CA THR A 48 -7.41 -11.96 -5.30
C THR A 48 -7.30 -10.44 -5.26
N ALA A 49 -6.94 -9.81 -6.39
CA ALA A 49 -6.83 -8.35 -6.46
C ALA A 49 -8.18 -7.68 -6.16
N GLN A 50 -9.27 -8.23 -6.69
CA GLN A 50 -10.60 -7.68 -6.44
C GLN A 50 -11.04 -7.87 -4.99
N TYR A 51 -10.73 -9.01 -4.40
CA TYR A 51 -11.11 -9.30 -3.01
C TYR A 51 -10.46 -8.33 -2.02
N TYR A 52 -9.19 -7.98 -2.22
CA TYR A 52 -8.45 -7.10 -1.33
C TYR A 52 -8.43 -5.63 -1.78
N ALA A 53 -9.13 -5.29 -2.86
CA ALA A 53 -9.16 -3.91 -3.32
C ALA A 53 -9.88 -3.00 -2.30
N ILE A 54 -9.37 -1.78 -2.16
CA ILE A 54 -10.02 -0.72 -1.39
C ILE A 54 -11.13 -0.13 -2.26
N ARG A 55 -12.36 -0.13 -1.76
CA ARG A 55 -13.54 0.23 -2.53
C ARG A 55 -13.52 1.68 -3.01
N ASP A 56 -13.14 2.61 -2.13
CA ASP A 56 -13.16 4.03 -2.40
C ASP A 56 -12.25 4.77 -1.41
N LEU A 57 -12.20 6.10 -1.53
CA LEU A 57 -11.38 6.93 -0.64
C LEU A 57 -11.85 6.85 0.82
N ASP A 58 -13.15 6.73 1.06
CA ASP A 58 -13.68 6.60 2.41
C ASP A 58 -13.19 5.32 3.08
N GLU A 59 -13.16 4.21 2.36
CA GLU A 59 -12.60 2.96 2.91
C GLU A 59 -11.09 3.11 3.17
N ALA A 60 -10.36 3.83 2.31
CA ALA A 60 -8.94 4.08 2.54
C ALA A 60 -8.74 4.89 3.83
N LYS A 61 -9.59 5.89 4.08
CA LYS A 61 -9.56 6.66 5.32
C LYS A 61 -9.86 5.79 6.53
N ASP A 62 -10.85 4.91 6.44
CA ASP A 62 -11.18 3.98 7.52
C ASP A 62 -10.02 3.03 7.80
N TYR A 63 -9.35 2.56 6.75
CA TYR A 63 -8.16 1.70 6.87
C TYR A 63 -7.06 2.41 7.68
N LEU A 64 -6.75 3.65 7.33
CA LEU A 64 -5.73 4.43 8.04
C LEU A 64 -6.13 4.76 9.48
N ALA A 65 -7.42 4.96 9.73
CA ALA A 65 -7.93 5.24 11.07
C ALA A 65 -7.98 3.98 11.95
N HIS A 66 -7.92 2.80 11.34
CA HIS A 66 -7.95 1.55 12.10
C HIS A 66 -6.66 1.42 12.92
N PRO A 67 -6.75 1.13 14.23
CA PRO A 67 -5.57 1.16 15.11
C PRO A 67 -4.49 0.13 14.74
N VAL A 68 -4.87 -0.98 14.13
CA VAL A 68 -3.91 -2.01 13.70
C VAL A 68 -3.47 -1.77 12.26
N LEU A 69 -4.42 -1.67 11.33
CA LEU A 69 -4.11 -1.58 9.90
C LEU A 69 -3.37 -0.29 9.55
N GLY A 70 -3.84 0.84 10.08
CA GLY A 70 -3.17 2.13 9.84
C GLY A 70 -1.76 2.15 10.40
N ALA A 71 -1.57 1.64 11.62
CA ALA A 71 -0.25 1.58 12.23
C ALA A 71 0.71 0.70 11.44
N ARG A 72 0.24 -0.46 10.98
CA ARG A 72 1.06 -1.39 10.18
C ARG A 72 1.47 -0.79 8.84
N LEU A 73 0.55 -0.15 8.15
CA LEU A 73 0.86 0.46 6.85
C LEU A 73 1.90 1.56 7.01
N LYS A 74 1.75 2.40 8.02
CA LYS A 74 2.74 3.45 8.30
C LYS A 74 4.10 2.87 8.69
N GLU A 75 4.11 1.81 9.49
CA GLU A 75 5.35 1.16 9.92
C GLU A 75 6.11 0.57 8.74
N ILE A 76 5.44 -0.23 7.89
CA ILE A 76 6.10 -0.90 6.77
C ILE A 76 6.51 0.11 5.68
N SER A 77 5.71 1.16 5.49
CA SER A 77 6.06 2.25 4.57
C SER A 77 7.27 3.02 5.08
N SER A 78 7.34 3.28 6.40
CA SER A 78 8.51 3.91 7.00
C SER A 78 9.76 3.05 6.87
N ALA A 79 9.62 1.72 6.93
CA ALA A 79 10.74 0.81 6.74
C ALA A 79 11.36 0.98 5.33
N LEU A 80 10.54 1.27 4.32
CA LEU A 80 11.05 1.57 2.98
C LEU A 80 11.91 2.81 2.96
N LEU A 81 11.63 3.79 3.80
CA LEU A 81 12.40 5.04 3.89
C LEU A 81 13.78 4.83 4.52
N GLU A 82 13.95 3.75 5.31
CA GLU A 82 15.23 3.45 5.95
C GLU A 82 16.21 2.72 5.02
N LEU A 83 15.77 2.24 3.86
CA LEU A 83 16.63 1.52 2.91
C LEU A 83 17.44 2.51 2.07
N ASP A 84 18.68 2.13 1.74
CA ASP A 84 19.56 2.96 0.92
C ASP A 84 20.03 2.20 -0.31
N GLY A 85 20.10 2.91 -1.46
CA GLY A 85 20.72 2.39 -2.67
C GLY A 85 19.92 1.35 -3.42
N LEU A 86 18.63 1.18 -3.12
CA LEU A 86 17.77 0.20 -3.78
C LEU A 86 16.63 0.92 -4.52
N SER A 87 16.29 0.41 -5.70
CA SER A 87 15.09 0.84 -6.42
C SER A 87 13.87 0.03 -5.97
N ALA A 88 12.68 0.53 -6.27
CA ALA A 88 11.45 -0.22 -6.01
C ALA A 88 11.46 -1.56 -6.74
N HIS A 89 11.97 -1.58 -7.98
CA HIS A 89 12.06 -2.81 -8.76
C HIS A 89 12.97 -3.85 -8.08
N GLU A 90 14.09 -3.41 -7.53
CA GLU A 90 15.01 -4.31 -6.81
C GLU A 90 14.37 -4.90 -5.55
N ILE A 91 13.55 -4.12 -4.84
CA ILE A 91 12.88 -4.56 -3.61
C ILE A 91 11.70 -5.47 -3.92
N PHE A 92 10.84 -5.08 -4.85
CA PHE A 92 9.53 -5.71 -5.09
C PHE A 92 9.47 -6.58 -6.35
N GLY A 93 10.25 -6.28 -7.38
CA GLY A 93 10.07 -6.87 -8.70
C GLY A 93 8.87 -6.29 -9.43
N PHE A 94 8.69 -6.70 -10.68
CA PHE A 94 7.55 -6.29 -11.52
C PHE A 94 6.46 -7.36 -11.43
N PRO A 95 5.17 -7.04 -11.29
CA PRO A 95 4.60 -5.68 -11.28
C PRO A 95 4.38 -5.10 -9.87
N ASP A 96 4.90 -5.71 -8.82
CA ASP A 96 4.66 -5.26 -7.45
C ASP A 96 5.23 -3.86 -7.18
N ASP A 97 6.31 -3.49 -7.88
CA ASP A 97 6.86 -2.12 -7.80
C ASP A 97 5.82 -1.08 -8.25
N LEU A 98 5.03 -1.38 -9.28
CA LEU A 98 3.95 -0.49 -9.73
C LEU A 98 2.78 -0.48 -8.76
N LYS A 99 2.50 -1.61 -8.11
CA LYS A 99 1.43 -1.70 -7.10
C LYS A 99 1.76 -0.88 -5.87
N LEU A 100 3.02 -0.83 -5.47
CA LEU A 100 3.45 0.05 -4.37
C LEU A 100 3.13 1.51 -4.68
N ARG A 101 3.44 1.96 -5.89
CA ARG A 101 3.16 3.33 -6.32
C ARG A 101 1.66 3.63 -6.22
N SER A 102 0.83 2.71 -6.69
CA SER A 102 -0.62 2.86 -6.61
C SER A 102 -1.11 2.95 -5.17
N CYS A 103 -0.59 2.09 -4.29
CA CYS A 103 -0.92 2.10 -2.87
C CYS A 103 -0.53 3.42 -2.20
N MET A 104 0.69 3.87 -2.42
CA MET A 104 1.17 5.12 -1.81
C MET A 104 0.37 6.32 -2.30
N THR A 105 -0.02 6.33 -3.58
CA THR A 105 -0.86 7.38 -4.14
C THR A 105 -2.22 7.42 -3.44
N LEU A 106 -2.86 6.26 -3.28
CA LEU A 106 -4.17 6.16 -2.63
C LEU A 106 -4.15 6.69 -1.20
N PHE A 107 -3.20 6.23 -0.41
CA PHE A 107 -3.17 6.58 1.02
C PHE A 107 -2.67 8.00 1.26
N ARG A 108 -1.83 8.53 0.37
CA ARG A 108 -1.51 9.96 0.39
C ARG A 108 -2.76 10.81 0.20
N MET A 109 -3.64 10.41 -0.72
CA MET A 109 -4.90 11.11 -0.95
C MET A 109 -5.87 10.94 0.23
N ALA A 110 -5.78 9.82 0.95
CA ALA A 110 -6.65 9.54 2.09
C ALA A 110 -6.29 10.36 3.32
N ASP A 111 -5.01 10.73 3.49
CA ASP A 111 -4.55 11.50 4.65
C ASP A 111 -3.46 12.47 4.22
N LEU A 112 -3.86 13.71 3.94
CA LEU A 112 -2.94 14.76 3.48
C LEU A 112 -1.99 15.24 4.59
N ASP A 113 -2.31 14.97 5.85
CA ASP A 113 -1.47 15.35 6.97
C ASP A 113 -0.35 14.35 7.24
N CYS A 114 -0.45 13.13 6.71
CA CYS A 114 0.57 12.11 6.87
C CYS A 114 1.54 12.19 5.68
N ASP A 115 2.80 12.49 5.96
CA ASP A 115 3.81 12.68 4.90
C ASP A 115 4.58 11.41 4.52
N ILE A 116 4.34 10.29 5.21
CA ILE A 116 5.08 9.03 4.97
C ILE A 116 4.89 8.57 3.52
N PHE A 117 3.65 8.55 3.04
CA PHE A 117 3.34 8.03 1.71
C PHE A 117 3.92 8.92 0.62
N GLU A 118 3.88 10.24 0.81
CA GLU A 118 4.52 11.19 -0.09
C GLU A 118 6.03 10.99 -0.14
N LYS A 119 6.67 10.76 1.01
CA LYS A 119 8.10 10.51 1.07
C LYS A 119 8.50 9.24 0.33
N VAL A 120 7.68 8.17 0.40
CA VAL A 120 7.93 6.95 -0.36
C VAL A 120 7.83 7.23 -1.86
N LEU A 121 6.81 7.99 -2.29
CA LEU A 121 6.69 8.39 -3.70
C LEU A 121 7.91 9.20 -4.15
N ASP A 122 8.36 10.15 -3.33
CA ASP A 122 9.53 10.97 -3.64
C ASP A 122 10.78 10.11 -3.79
N LYS A 123 10.98 9.17 -2.87
CA LYS A 123 12.19 8.35 -2.84
C LYS A 123 12.28 7.36 -4.00
N TYR A 124 11.16 6.70 -4.34
CA TYR A 124 11.17 5.57 -5.28
C TYR A 124 10.58 5.89 -6.64
N TYR A 125 9.84 6.99 -6.79
CA TYR A 125 9.09 7.31 -8.01
C TYR A 125 9.21 8.76 -8.42
N ASP A 126 10.25 9.45 -7.95
CA ASP A 126 10.51 10.87 -8.29
C ASP A 126 9.31 11.79 -7.95
N GLY A 127 8.52 11.41 -6.95
CA GLY A 127 7.36 12.18 -6.53
C GLY A 127 6.15 12.05 -7.45
N ILE A 128 6.21 11.17 -8.46
CA ILE A 128 5.16 11.06 -9.47
C ILE A 128 4.12 10.02 -9.01
N PRO A 129 2.87 10.44 -8.74
CA PRO A 129 1.82 9.51 -8.32
C PRO A 129 1.35 8.62 -9.47
N ASP A 130 0.60 7.56 -9.12
CA ASP A 130 -0.04 6.73 -10.12
C ASP A 130 -1.28 7.45 -10.67
N SER A 131 -1.24 7.84 -11.94
CA SER A 131 -2.32 8.62 -12.57
C SER A 131 -3.64 7.87 -12.61
N ARG A 132 -3.62 6.54 -12.78
CA ARG A 132 -4.86 5.74 -12.81
C ARG A 132 -5.56 5.76 -11.45
N THR A 133 -4.82 5.66 -10.37
CA THR A 133 -5.36 5.75 -9.01
C THR A 133 -6.01 7.11 -8.78
N VAL A 134 -5.33 8.18 -9.15
CA VAL A 134 -5.85 9.55 -9.03
C VAL A 134 -7.16 9.69 -9.80
N ASP A 135 -7.20 9.20 -11.04
CA ASP A 135 -8.40 9.29 -11.88
C ASP A 135 -9.58 8.53 -11.28
N ILE A 136 -9.33 7.30 -10.79
CA ILE A 136 -10.40 6.49 -10.18
C ILE A 136 -10.96 7.19 -8.95
N VAL A 137 -10.09 7.68 -8.06
CA VAL A 137 -10.51 8.34 -6.83
C VAL A 137 -11.32 9.61 -7.13
N ARG A 138 -10.89 10.40 -8.13
CA ARG A 138 -11.58 11.65 -8.50
C ARG A 138 -12.92 11.44 -9.18
N ARG A 139 -13.13 10.29 -9.83
CA ARG A 139 -14.40 9.97 -10.50
C ARG A 139 -15.47 9.45 -9.55
N ALA A 140 -15.06 8.95 -8.40
CA ALA A 140 -15.96 8.34 -7.43
C ALA A 140 -16.80 9.38 -6.67
#